data_d878bd35d3bbf202a4a2927712c20b8a
#
_entry.id   d878bd35d3bbf202a4a2927712c20b8a
#
_cell.length_a   1.000
_cell.length_b   1.000
_cell.length_c   1.000
_cell.angle_alpha   90.00
_cell.angle_beta   90.00
_cell.angle_gamma   90.00
#
_symmetry.space_group_name_H-M   'P 1'
#
loop_
_entity.id
_entity.type
_entity.pdbx_description
1 polymer ?
#
loop_
_entity_poly.entity_id
_entity_poly.type
_entity_poly.pdbx_seq_one_letter_code
_entity_poly.pdbx_strand_id
1 'polypeptide(L)'
;MLLSLYLKQHGILEKDIKHIAFRSENNTFNLQVNNQNFEDPRIQDRYTMAFLSSLTYTENCYSCKYAQKKRISDITIGDAWGSDLADEEIKNGNFFNSLSKQKKGIQLVNNLPFHVESVDLDKTVSHNHQLCYPSQAPEMRDFFFDEIKKEKEFDLLVAKIYPKVCIKQDIKKIMKKFKLY
;
A
#
# COMPACT_ATOMS: atom_id res chain seq x y z
N MET A 1 -7.98 7.88 12.62
CA MET A 1 -7.63 7.47 14.01
C MET A 1 -6.21 6.90 14.13
N LEU A 2 -5.82 5.78 13.50
CA LEU A 2 -4.44 5.24 13.61
C LEU A 2 -3.36 6.18 13.05
N LEU A 3 -3.59 6.78 11.89
CA LEU A 3 -2.65 7.73 11.31
C LEU A 3 -2.46 8.96 12.20
N SER A 4 -3.54 9.53 12.73
CA SER A 4 -3.47 10.66 13.67
C SER A 4 -2.68 10.31 14.92
N LEU A 5 -2.87 9.10 15.47
CA LEU A 5 -2.09 8.62 16.61
C LEU A 5 -0.60 8.52 16.26
N TYR A 6 -0.28 7.89 15.13
CA TYR A 6 1.09 7.75 14.64
C TYR A 6 1.78 9.11 14.50
N LEU A 7 1.15 10.05 13.79
CA LEU A 7 1.70 11.39 13.59
C LEU A 7 1.88 12.15 14.91
N LYS A 8 0.90 12.06 15.83
CA LYS A 8 1.01 12.66 17.16
C LYS A 8 2.19 12.11 17.95
N GLN A 9 2.44 10.80 17.91
CA GLN A 9 3.61 10.18 18.57
C GLN A 9 4.94 10.65 17.97
N HIS A 10 4.93 11.13 16.72
CA HIS A 10 6.08 11.76 16.06
C HIS A 10 6.07 13.31 16.15
N GLY A 11 5.27 13.89 17.04
CA GLY A 11 5.23 15.33 17.29
C GLY A 11 4.49 16.15 16.24
N ILE A 12 3.76 15.52 15.32
CA ILE A 12 2.99 16.20 14.28
C ILE A 12 1.53 16.32 14.73
N LEU A 13 1.03 17.53 14.86
CA LEU A 13 -0.36 17.79 15.24
C LEU A 13 -1.26 17.90 14.02
N GLU A 14 -2.50 17.43 14.13
CA GLU A 14 -3.47 17.45 13.01
C GLU A 14 -3.68 18.86 12.42
N LYS A 15 -3.67 19.90 13.28
CA LYS A 15 -3.81 21.29 12.87
C LYS A 15 -2.68 21.79 11.96
N ASP A 16 -1.52 21.16 12.00
CA ASP A 16 -0.34 21.54 11.24
C ASP A 16 -0.23 20.79 9.91
N ILE A 17 -1.17 19.87 9.65
CA ILE A 17 -1.21 19.04 8.45
C ILE A 17 -1.98 19.78 7.34
N LYS A 18 -1.30 20.07 6.24
CA LYS A 18 -1.89 20.66 5.03
C LYS A 18 -2.07 19.63 3.92
N HIS A 19 -1.16 18.65 3.87
CA HIS A 19 -1.15 17.63 2.82
C HIS A 19 -0.60 16.32 3.34
N ILE A 20 -1.22 15.20 2.92
CA ILE A 20 -0.74 13.84 3.17
C ILE A 20 -0.73 13.08 1.85
N ALA A 21 0.36 12.34 1.60
CA ALA A 21 0.46 11.39 0.52
C ALA A 21 1.14 10.09 0.99
N PHE A 22 0.85 8.99 0.32
CA PHE A 22 1.41 7.66 0.63
C PHE A 22 2.32 7.13 -0.47
N ARG A 23 2.56 7.93 -1.50
CA ARG A 23 3.52 7.64 -2.56
C ARG A 23 4.39 8.87 -2.79
N SER A 24 5.70 8.64 -2.89
CA SER A 24 6.65 9.65 -3.34
C SER A 24 6.63 9.76 -4.88
N GLU A 25 7.29 10.78 -5.42
CA GLU A 25 7.45 10.98 -6.87
C GLU A 25 8.05 9.77 -7.59
N ASN A 26 8.84 8.95 -6.90
CA ASN A 26 9.44 7.72 -7.42
C ASN A 26 8.54 6.48 -7.23
N ASN A 27 7.23 6.65 -7.05
CA ASN A 27 6.25 5.57 -6.78
C ASN A 27 6.59 4.64 -5.60
N THR A 28 7.49 5.04 -4.71
CA THR A 28 7.74 4.27 -3.48
C THR A 28 6.63 4.52 -2.47
N PHE A 29 6.19 3.42 -1.81
CA PHE A 29 5.22 3.52 -0.73
C PHE A 29 5.87 4.08 0.53
N ASN A 30 5.72 5.38 0.74
CA ASN A 30 6.18 6.10 1.91
C ASN A 30 5.19 7.20 2.29
N LEU A 31 5.03 7.41 3.59
CA LEU A 31 4.24 8.50 4.12
C LEU A 31 4.94 9.83 3.86
N GLN A 32 4.19 10.77 3.29
CA GLN A 32 4.59 12.17 3.16
C GLN A 32 3.62 13.05 3.95
N VAL A 33 4.17 14.03 4.64
CA VAL A 33 3.40 15.07 5.34
C VAL A 33 3.92 16.43 4.90
N ASN A 34 3.02 17.29 4.44
CA ASN A 34 3.35 18.64 3.94
C ASN A 34 4.45 18.62 2.86
N ASN A 35 4.36 17.69 1.91
CA ASN A 35 5.31 17.47 0.81
C ASN A 35 6.73 17.05 1.28
N GLN A 36 6.88 16.63 2.52
CA GLN A 36 8.15 16.07 3.02
C GLN A 36 7.99 14.58 3.30
N ASN A 37 8.96 13.79 2.86
CA ASN A 37 8.99 12.37 3.19
C ASN A 37 9.17 12.20 4.70
N PHE A 38 8.36 11.35 5.30
CA PHE A 38 8.45 11.00 6.72
C PHE A 38 9.76 10.27 7.02
N GLU A 39 10.17 9.41 6.08
CA GLU A 39 11.47 8.73 6.07
C GLU A 39 12.14 8.92 4.71
N ASP A 40 13.41 8.54 4.59
CA ASP A 40 14.09 8.47 3.29
C ASP A 40 13.31 7.57 2.32
N PRO A 41 13.18 7.90 1.03
CA PRO A 41 12.42 7.10 0.05
C PRO A 41 12.81 5.63 -0.03
N ARG A 42 14.04 5.27 0.38
CA ARG A 42 14.54 3.88 0.41
C ARG A 42 14.26 3.17 1.74
N ILE A 43 13.71 3.88 2.73
CA ILE A 43 13.40 3.39 4.06
C ILE A 43 11.91 3.52 4.29
N GLN A 44 11.23 2.41 4.49
CA GLN A 44 9.80 2.41 4.71
C GLN A 44 9.48 2.79 6.16
N ASP A 45 8.60 3.76 6.35
CA ASP A 45 8.09 4.14 7.66
C ASP A 45 7.22 3.04 8.29
N ARG A 46 7.06 3.06 9.61
CA ARG A 46 6.34 2.02 10.37
C ARG A 46 4.83 1.99 10.07
N TYR A 47 4.24 3.15 9.78
CA TYR A 47 2.83 3.21 9.43
C TYR A 47 2.56 2.52 8.10
N THR A 48 3.35 2.85 7.08
CA THR A 48 3.26 2.21 5.75
C THR A 48 3.55 0.70 5.84
N MET A 49 4.54 0.29 6.65
CA MET A 49 4.81 -1.14 6.89
C MET A 49 3.59 -1.86 7.48
N ALA A 50 2.98 -1.30 8.51
CA ALA A 50 1.79 -1.88 9.15
C ALA A 50 0.60 -1.95 8.19
N PHE A 51 0.44 -0.94 7.33
CA PHE A 51 -0.60 -0.94 6.31
C PHE A 51 -0.34 -2.00 5.23
N LEU A 52 0.84 -2.04 4.62
CA LEU A 52 1.15 -2.98 3.55
C LEU A 52 1.19 -4.45 4.01
N SER A 53 1.43 -4.68 5.32
CA SER A 53 1.32 -6.01 5.92
C SER A 53 -0.12 -6.39 6.31
N SER A 54 -1.11 -5.60 5.92
CA SER A 54 -2.52 -5.78 6.26
C SER A 54 -2.86 -5.66 7.75
N LEU A 55 -1.92 -5.25 8.61
CA LEU A 55 -2.14 -5.16 10.06
C LEU A 55 -3.22 -4.13 10.44
N THR A 56 -3.26 -3.01 9.70
CA THR A 56 -4.12 -1.86 10.00
C THR A 56 -5.33 -1.72 9.08
N TYR A 57 -5.65 -2.72 8.28
CA TYR A 57 -6.84 -2.72 7.45
C TYR A 57 -8.12 -2.72 8.30
N THR A 58 -9.19 -2.20 7.72
CA THR A 58 -10.52 -2.28 8.34
C THR A 58 -11.07 -3.71 8.27
N GLU A 59 -11.96 -4.08 9.18
CA GLU A 59 -12.61 -5.40 9.23
C GLU A 59 -13.21 -5.81 7.87
N ASN A 60 -13.79 -4.83 7.16
CA ASN A 60 -14.39 -5.07 5.85
C ASN A 60 -13.40 -5.57 4.79
N CYS A 61 -12.09 -5.29 4.96
CA CYS A 61 -11.07 -5.77 4.03
C CYS A 61 -10.84 -7.28 4.14
N TYR A 62 -11.05 -7.84 5.34
CA TYR A 62 -10.86 -9.28 5.58
C TYR A 62 -12.08 -10.12 5.23
N SER A 63 -13.25 -9.50 5.11
CA SER A 63 -14.50 -10.14 4.70
C SER A 63 -15.10 -9.54 3.43
N CYS A 64 -14.26 -8.95 2.58
CA CYS A 64 -14.68 -8.19 1.42
C CYS A 64 -15.40 -9.06 0.39
N LYS A 65 -16.70 -8.86 0.22
CA LYS A 65 -17.52 -9.57 -0.77
C LYS A 65 -17.17 -9.24 -2.22
N TYR A 66 -16.45 -8.13 -2.42
CA TYR A 66 -16.04 -7.66 -3.75
C TYR A 66 -14.66 -8.16 -4.16
N ALA A 67 -13.87 -8.76 -3.25
CA ALA A 67 -12.59 -9.37 -3.57
C ALA A 67 -12.80 -10.75 -4.22
N GLN A 68 -13.29 -10.77 -5.44
CA GLN A 68 -13.60 -11.97 -6.22
C GLN A 68 -13.49 -11.68 -7.73
N LYS A 69 -13.27 -12.72 -8.54
CA LYS A 69 -13.16 -12.58 -10.00
C LYS A 69 -14.45 -12.02 -10.66
N LYS A 70 -15.62 -12.30 -10.09
CA LYS A 70 -16.90 -11.76 -10.57
C LYS A 70 -17.16 -10.42 -9.90
N ARG A 71 -16.88 -9.33 -10.60
CA ARG A 71 -17.11 -7.95 -10.15
C ARG A 71 -18.44 -7.43 -10.69
N ILE A 72 -19.09 -6.57 -9.89
CA ILE A 72 -20.32 -5.85 -10.29
C ILE A 72 -20.01 -4.52 -10.97
N SER A 73 -18.77 -4.04 -10.87
CA SER A 73 -18.32 -2.80 -11.50
C SER A 73 -18.14 -2.94 -13.00
N ASP A 74 -18.42 -1.88 -13.74
CA ASP A 74 -18.15 -1.82 -15.19
C ASP A 74 -16.65 -1.92 -15.49
N ILE A 75 -15.80 -1.35 -14.63
CA ILE A 75 -14.33 -1.42 -14.72
C ILE A 75 -13.75 -1.69 -13.33
N THR A 76 -12.72 -2.50 -13.27
CA THR A 76 -11.85 -2.67 -12.10
C THR A 76 -10.44 -2.23 -12.48
N ILE A 77 -9.86 -1.29 -11.75
CA ILE A 77 -8.50 -0.77 -11.98
C ILE A 77 -7.59 -1.26 -10.86
N GLY A 78 -6.37 -1.65 -11.21
CA GLY A 78 -5.33 -2.09 -10.26
C GLY A 78 -3.94 -1.92 -10.83
N ASP A 79 -2.93 -2.13 -9.99
CA ASP A 79 -1.54 -2.10 -10.42
C ASP A 79 -1.27 -3.16 -11.52
N ALA A 80 -0.33 -2.87 -12.42
CA ALA A 80 -0.02 -3.72 -13.58
C ALA A 80 0.81 -4.98 -13.23
N TRP A 81 0.60 -5.54 -12.03
CA TRP A 81 1.26 -6.79 -11.63
C TRP A 81 0.89 -7.95 -12.56
N GLY A 82 1.90 -8.70 -12.97
CA GLY A 82 1.72 -9.84 -13.87
C GLY A 82 1.52 -9.46 -15.35
N SER A 83 1.71 -8.20 -15.72
CA SER A 83 1.86 -7.80 -17.13
C SER A 83 3.22 -8.24 -17.69
N ASP A 84 3.35 -8.25 -19.01
CA ASP A 84 4.64 -8.52 -19.70
C ASP A 84 5.49 -7.26 -19.85
N LEU A 85 5.08 -6.14 -19.23
CA LEU A 85 5.84 -4.90 -19.20
C LEU A 85 7.12 -5.06 -18.38
N ALA A 86 8.16 -4.37 -18.79
CA ALA A 86 9.41 -4.33 -18.03
C ALA A 86 9.19 -3.72 -16.64
N ASP A 87 9.89 -4.24 -15.62
CA ASP A 87 9.79 -3.74 -14.22
C ASP A 87 10.04 -2.23 -14.10
N GLU A 88 10.89 -1.67 -14.97
CA GLU A 88 11.16 -0.24 -15.00
C GLU A 88 9.96 0.58 -15.49
N GLU A 89 9.23 0.08 -16.47
CA GLU A 89 8.01 0.71 -16.99
C GLU A 89 6.91 0.69 -15.93
N ILE A 90 6.76 -0.43 -15.22
CA ILE A 90 5.80 -0.56 -14.11
C ILE A 90 6.16 0.40 -12.97
N LYS A 91 7.44 0.52 -12.62
CA LYS A 91 7.92 1.43 -11.56
C LYS A 91 7.71 2.91 -11.89
N ASN A 92 7.74 3.26 -13.16
CA ASN A 92 7.48 4.64 -13.61
C ASN A 92 6.00 5.04 -13.49
N GLY A 93 5.11 4.14 -13.05
CA GLY A 93 3.73 4.45 -12.65
C GLY A 93 2.79 4.79 -13.80
N ASN A 94 3.18 4.51 -15.03
CA ASN A 94 2.41 4.87 -16.22
C ASN A 94 1.43 3.77 -16.65
N PHE A 95 1.39 2.63 -15.96
CA PHE A 95 0.61 1.46 -16.36
C PHE A 95 -0.32 0.98 -15.25
N PHE A 96 -1.51 0.59 -15.64
CA PHE A 96 -2.48 -0.06 -14.76
C PHE A 96 -3.20 -1.17 -15.52
N ASN A 97 -3.60 -2.21 -14.79
CA ASN A 97 -4.49 -3.23 -15.33
C ASN A 97 -5.94 -2.77 -15.21
N SER A 98 -6.68 -2.91 -16.31
CA SER A 98 -8.12 -2.69 -16.31
C SER A 98 -8.82 -4.01 -16.66
N LEU A 99 -9.71 -4.44 -15.77
CA LEU A 99 -10.58 -5.58 -16.02
C LEU A 99 -12.00 -5.07 -16.29
N SER A 100 -12.51 -5.35 -17.48
CA SER A 100 -13.90 -5.04 -17.83
C SER A 100 -14.56 -6.25 -18.46
N LYS A 101 -15.73 -6.63 -17.92
CA LYS A 101 -16.61 -7.66 -18.50
C LYS A 101 -17.92 -7.07 -19.00
N GLN A 102 -18.22 -5.84 -18.64
CA GLN A 102 -19.45 -5.15 -18.99
C GLN A 102 -19.25 -4.38 -20.29
N LYS A 103 -20.28 -4.39 -21.15
CA LYS A 103 -20.27 -3.66 -22.43
C LYS A 103 -19.91 -2.19 -22.27
N LYS A 104 -20.44 -1.53 -21.24
CA LYS A 104 -20.12 -0.12 -20.91
C LYS A 104 -18.65 0.09 -20.57
N GLY A 105 -18.08 -0.78 -19.76
CA GLY A 105 -16.68 -0.69 -19.39
C GLY A 105 -15.74 -0.89 -20.57
N ILE A 106 -16.03 -1.85 -21.44
CA ILE A 106 -15.25 -2.09 -22.66
C ILE A 106 -15.34 -0.86 -23.59
N GLN A 107 -16.52 -0.28 -23.77
CA GLN A 107 -16.69 0.93 -24.57
C GLN A 107 -15.91 2.11 -23.98
N LEU A 108 -15.94 2.26 -22.66
CA LEU A 108 -15.19 3.34 -21.99
C LEU A 108 -13.68 3.17 -22.22
N VAL A 109 -13.12 2.00 -21.98
CA VAL A 109 -11.69 1.72 -22.17
C VAL A 109 -11.26 1.98 -23.61
N ASN A 110 -12.04 1.51 -24.59
CA ASN A 110 -11.72 1.71 -26.00
C ASN A 110 -11.77 3.16 -26.47
N ASN A 111 -12.47 4.03 -25.75
CA ASN A 111 -12.58 5.47 -26.05
C ASN A 111 -11.57 6.33 -25.26
N LEU A 112 -10.70 5.72 -24.43
CA LEU A 112 -9.68 6.47 -23.72
C LEU A 112 -8.55 6.90 -24.67
N PRO A 113 -7.95 8.08 -24.45
CA PRO A 113 -6.83 8.57 -25.26
C PRO A 113 -5.48 7.91 -24.84
N PHE A 114 -5.52 6.65 -24.39
CA PHE A 114 -4.35 5.89 -23.93
C PHE A 114 -4.11 4.70 -24.84
N HIS A 115 -2.86 4.27 -24.90
CA HIS A 115 -2.52 2.99 -25.51
C HIS A 115 -3.06 1.85 -24.63
N VAL A 116 -3.80 0.92 -25.24
CA VAL A 116 -4.43 -0.21 -24.54
C VAL A 116 -3.95 -1.50 -25.18
N GLU A 117 -3.39 -2.39 -24.38
CA GLU A 117 -2.94 -3.71 -24.78
C GLU A 117 -3.68 -4.81 -24.03
N SER A 118 -3.88 -5.95 -24.69
CA SER A 118 -4.42 -7.13 -24.04
C SER A 118 -3.35 -7.80 -23.17
N VAL A 119 -3.72 -8.21 -21.97
CA VAL A 119 -2.86 -8.97 -21.07
C VAL A 119 -3.47 -10.33 -20.75
N ASP A 120 -2.62 -11.29 -20.39
CA ASP A 120 -3.08 -12.59 -19.91
C ASP A 120 -3.80 -12.43 -18.58
N LEU A 121 -5.09 -12.79 -18.55
CA LEU A 121 -5.94 -12.64 -17.37
C LEU A 121 -5.49 -13.54 -16.22
N ASP A 122 -5.11 -14.78 -16.49
CA ASP A 122 -4.74 -15.72 -15.43
C ASP A 122 -3.39 -15.33 -14.81
N LYS A 123 -2.47 -14.85 -15.62
CA LYS A 123 -1.20 -14.28 -15.17
C LYS A 123 -1.44 -13.04 -14.31
N THR A 124 -2.25 -12.09 -14.77
CA THR A 124 -2.62 -10.88 -14.03
C THR A 124 -3.29 -11.22 -12.69
N VAL A 125 -4.22 -12.14 -12.69
CA VAL A 125 -4.96 -12.59 -11.49
C VAL A 125 -4.04 -13.28 -10.50
N SER A 126 -3.09 -14.10 -10.95
CA SER A 126 -2.14 -14.80 -10.06
C SER A 126 -1.21 -13.85 -9.30
N HIS A 127 -0.90 -12.69 -9.87
CA HIS A 127 -0.07 -11.66 -9.24
C HIS A 127 -0.88 -10.62 -8.44
N ASN A 128 -2.20 -10.63 -8.56
CA ASN A 128 -3.09 -9.69 -7.88
C ASN A 128 -4.10 -10.43 -6.99
N HIS A 129 -3.62 -10.92 -5.86
CA HIS A 129 -4.42 -11.72 -4.91
C HIS A 129 -5.78 -11.09 -4.57
N GLN A 130 -5.82 -9.76 -4.38
CA GLN A 130 -7.02 -9.01 -4.05
C GLN A 130 -8.10 -9.01 -5.16
N LEU A 131 -7.77 -9.45 -6.37
CA LEU A 131 -8.76 -9.69 -7.42
C LEU A 131 -9.61 -10.94 -7.14
N CYS A 132 -9.12 -11.87 -6.34
CA CYS A 132 -9.76 -13.16 -6.11
C CYS A 132 -10.24 -13.38 -4.69
N TYR A 133 -9.52 -12.84 -3.71
CA TYR A 133 -9.74 -13.14 -2.30
C TYR A 133 -9.61 -11.88 -1.44
N PRO A 134 -10.37 -11.80 -0.32
CA PRO A 134 -10.14 -10.81 0.72
C PRO A 134 -8.72 -10.89 1.29
N SER A 135 -8.26 -9.80 1.86
CA SER A 135 -7.02 -9.80 2.62
C SER A 135 -7.16 -10.70 3.85
N GLN A 136 -6.07 -11.32 4.27
CA GLN A 136 -6.05 -12.09 5.52
C GLN A 136 -5.61 -11.20 6.68
N ALA A 137 -6.32 -11.32 7.81
CA ALA A 137 -5.93 -10.63 9.02
C ALA A 137 -4.67 -11.29 9.61
N PRO A 138 -3.60 -10.54 9.91
CA PRO A 138 -2.45 -11.10 10.60
C PRO A 138 -2.81 -11.58 12.01
N GLU A 139 -2.21 -12.67 12.47
CA GLU A 139 -2.46 -13.27 13.80
C GLU A 139 -2.27 -12.26 14.95
N MET A 140 -1.31 -11.35 14.82
CA MET A 140 -1.01 -10.35 15.86
C MET A 140 -1.87 -9.09 15.77
N ARG A 141 -2.90 -9.07 14.92
CA ARG A 141 -3.73 -7.89 14.74
C ARG A 141 -4.49 -7.47 15.99
N ASP A 142 -5.15 -8.40 16.65
CA ASP A 142 -5.91 -8.11 17.86
C ASP A 142 -5.00 -7.62 18.99
N PHE A 143 -3.86 -8.27 19.18
CA PHE A 143 -2.81 -7.81 20.09
C PHE A 143 -2.38 -6.37 19.78
N PHE A 144 -2.14 -6.05 18.51
CA PHE A 144 -1.76 -4.70 18.10
C PHE A 144 -2.81 -3.66 18.51
N PHE A 145 -4.09 -3.91 18.19
CA PHE A 145 -5.15 -2.96 18.52
C PHE A 145 -5.42 -2.85 20.02
N ASP A 146 -5.27 -3.91 20.77
CA ASP A 146 -5.43 -3.87 22.23
C ASP A 146 -4.31 -3.08 22.92
N GLU A 147 -3.07 -3.18 22.41
CA GLU A 147 -1.97 -2.40 22.94
C GLU A 147 -2.04 -0.92 22.50
N ILE A 148 -2.51 -0.64 21.29
CA ILE A 148 -2.78 0.74 20.82
C ILE A 148 -3.83 1.44 21.69
N LYS A 149 -4.88 0.74 22.12
CA LYS A 149 -5.89 1.29 23.06
C LYS A 149 -5.30 1.67 24.42
N LYS A 150 -4.18 1.03 24.81
CA LYS A 150 -3.41 1.34 26.02
C LYS A 150 -2.34 2.42 25.79
N GLU A 151 -2.43 3.15 24.70
CA GLU A 151 -1.52 4.25 24.33
C GLU A 151 -0.04 3.82 24.14
N LYS A 152 0.22 2.55 23.84
CA LYS A 152 1.57 2.09 23.52
C LYS A 152 2.08 2.72 22.22
N GLU A 153 3.38 2.89 22.13
CA GLU A 153 4.02 3.48 20.97
C GLU A 153 3.86 2.60 19.73
N PHE A 154 3.37 3.20 18.65
CA PHE A 154 3.09 2.54 17.39
C PHE A 154 4.34 1.84 16.82
N ASP A 155 5.47 2.55 16.79
CA ASP A 155 6.74 2.04 16.26
C ASP A 155 7.25 0.82 17.01
N LEU A 156 7.16 0.81 18.34
CA LEU A 156 7.55 -0.31 19.17
C LEU A 156 6.66 -1.53 18.94
N LEU A 157 5.35 -1.32 18.77
CA LEU A 157 4.41 -2.40 18.50
C LEU A 157 4.67 -3.04 17.13
N VAL A 158 4.86 -2.22 16.10
CA VAL A 158 5.20 -2.72 14.76
C VAL A 158 6.55 -3.46 14.78
N ALA A 159 7.55 -2.95 15.51
CA ALA A 159 8.84 -3.62 15.66
C ALA A 159 8.73 -4.96 16.40
N LYS A 160 7.85 -5.06 17.40
CA LYS A 160 7.57 -6.30 18.12
C LYS A 160 6.91 -7.36 17.22
N ILE A 161 5.99 -6.95 16.35
CA ILE A 161 5.23 -7.84 15.45
C ILE A 161 6.09 -8.26 14.26
N TYR A 162 6.86 -7.33 13.68
CA TYR A 162 7.67 -7.55 12.49
C TYR A 162 9.17 -7.27 12.73
N PRO A 163 9.82 -7.94 13.70
CA PRO A 163 11.18 -7.59 14.12
C PRO A 163 12.21 -7.65 13.00
N LYS A 164 12.15 -8.71 12.17
CA LYS A 164 13.12 -8.89 11.06
C LYS A 164 13.05 -7.76 10.04
N VAL A 165 11.84 -7.32 9.68
CA VAL A 165 11.64 -6.25 8.70
C VAL A 165 12.07 -4.92 9.30
N CYS A 166 11.72 -4.66 10.56
CA CYS A 166 12.08 -3.44 11.26
C CYS A 166 13.59 -3.30 11.43
N ILE A 167 14.29 -4.35 11.87
CA ILE A 167 15.75 -4.37 11.97
C ILE A 167 16.40 -4.05 10.62
N LYS A 168 15.89 -4.63 9.51
CA LYS A 168 16.40 -4.33 8.17
C LYS A 168 16.29 -2.85 7.84
N GLN A 169 15.17 -2.21 8.16
CA GLN A 169 14.98 -0.77 7.91
C GLN A 169 15.86 0.09 8.84
N ASP A 170 16.01 -0.30 10.10
CA ASP A 170 16.86 0.42 11.06
C ASP A 170 18.34 0.35 10.67
N ILE A 171 18.81 -0.81 10.18
CA ILE A 171 20.15 -0.94 9.62
C ILE A 171 20.35 0.03 8.44
N LYS A 172 19.38 0.11 7.51
CA LYS A 172 19.44 1.06 6.40
C LYS A 172 19.53 2.51 6.88
N LYS A 173 18.76 2.90 7.93
CA LYS A 173 18.86 4.23 8.55
C LYS A 173 20.27 4.51 9.07
N ILE A 174 20.86 3.54 9.77
CA ILE A 174 22.22 3.65 10.29
C ILE A 174 23.24 3.78 9.15
N MET A 175 23.19 2.89 8.17
CA MET A 175 24.10 2.91 7.01
C MET A 175 24.04 4.25 6.28
N LYS A 176 22.84 4.80 6.09
CA LYS A 176 22.66 6.12 5.47
C LYS A 176 23.31 7.22 6.28
N LYS A 177 23.13 7.21 7.62
CA LYS A 177 23.74 8.21 8.50
C LYS A 177 25.28 8.23 8.35
N PHE A 178 25.88 7.09 8.08
CA PHE A 178 27.31 6.96 7.84
C PHE A 178 27.70 7.05 6.35
N LYS A 179 26.78 7.43 5.45
CA LYS A 179 26.97 7.50 3.99
C LYS A 179 27.44 6.17 3.36
N LEU A 180 27.05 5.05 3.95
CA LEU A 180 27.37 3.68 3.48
C LEU A 180 26.24 3.05 2.65
N TYR A 181 25.20 3.83 2.33
CA TYR A 181 24.01 3.35 1.62
C TYR A 181 23.48 4.39 0.62
#